data_f8d81d4ba989289c36ced1aedd7dbb94
#
_entry.id   f8d81d4ba989289c36ced1aedd7dbb94
#
_cell.length_a   1.000
_cell.length_b   1.000
_cell.length_c   1.000
_cell.angle_alpha   90.00
_cell.angle_beta   90.00
_cell.angle_gamma   90.00
#
_symmetry.space_group_name_H-M   'P 1'
#
loop_
_entity.id
_entity.type
_entity.pdbx_description
1 polymer ?
#
loop_
_entity_poly.entity_id
_entity_poly.type
_entity_poly.pdbx_seq_one_letter_code
_entity_poly.pdbx_strand_id
1 'polypeptide(L)'
;MPRPIQAIIHHHSLQHNLALARKTIASDSQLFAVVKANAYGHGIENVYPAFKTADGFALLDIDEAIRLRELGWEKDILLLEGLFTEDDLVQCINHNLKFTVHSDHQLAWLTAYSGPAQFNIFLKMNSGMNRLGFKPKAYQEAWHALSKLPHIQSITHMMHFSDADGERLGQDGTTYQMNLFQEVIKDLPGKCSLSNSAALLRHQHDVTSDYIRAGILLYGSSPDYPKHSAKDWQLKPGMSLRTEIIAIQEIQENDSVGYGSQYIAKEFMKIGVVACGYADGYQRVSPSGTPILVNGKRTQLIGRVSMDMLAVDLTHIENADIGSEVVLWGQSSCGALLSIDEVAEKSNTLGYELMCGITARVPFYIDEA
;
A
#
# COMPACT_ATOMS: atom_id res chain seq x y z
N MET A 1 -26.41 17.69 8.70
CA MET A 1 -25.09 17.12 9.08
C MET A 1 -24.58 16.30 7.91
N PRO A 2 -23.29 16.28 7.62
CA PRO A 2 -22.74 15.37 6.59
C PRO A 2 -23.01 13.91 6.99
N ARG A 3 -22.84 12.99 6.05
CA ARG A 3 -22.91 11.54 6.34
C ARG A 3 -21.86 11.19 7.40
N PRO A 4 -22.15 10.26 8.34
CA PRO A 4 -21.25 10.00 9.47
C PRO A 4 -19.99 9.18 9.10
N ILE A 5 -19.84 8.77 7.83
CA ILE A 5 -18.66 8.02 7.38
C ILE A 5 -17.42 8.91 7.36
N GLN A 6 -16.29 8.36 7.81
CA GLN A 6 -14.99 9.05 7.87
C GLN A 6 -13.83 8.06 7.79
N ALA A 7 -12.74 8.49 7.16
CA ALA A 7 -11.44 7.83 7.22
C ALA A 7 -10.54 8.57 8.22
N ILE A 8 -10.01 7.86 9.21
CA ILE A 8 -9.15 8.43 10.25
C ILE A 8 -7.73 7.94 10.02
N ILE A 9 -6.80 8.86 9.78
CA ILE A 9 -5.38 8.58 9.58
C ILE A 9 -4.65 8.69 10.91
N HIS A 10 -3.99 7.61 11.34
CA HIS A 10 -3.32 7.51 12.62
C HIS A 10 -1.81 7.78 12.48
N HIS A 11 -1.37 9.02 12.74
CA HIS A 11 0.02 9.43 12.58
C HIS A 11 0.97 8.60 13.44
N HIS A 12 0.64 8.34 14.70
CA HIS A 12 1.48 7.51 15.57
C HIS A 12 1.63 6.06 15.09
N SER A 13 0.59 5.50 14.47
CA SER A 13 0.67 4.18 13.86
C SER A 13 1.62 4.17 12.65
N LEU A 14 1.51 5.16 11.77
CA LEU A 14 2.39 5.33 10.62
C LEU A 14 3.85 5.52 11.04
N GLN A 15 4.10 6.37 12.04
CA GLN A 15 5.44 6.59 12.63
C GLN A 15 5.99 5.31 13.27
N HIS A 16 5.16 4.57 14.02
CA HIS A 16 5.53 3.30 14.60
C HIS A 16 5.96 2.28 13.54
N ASN A 17 5.19 2.14 12.47
CA ASN A 17 5.48 1.21 11.38
C ASN A 17 6.76 1.61 10.62
N LEU A 18 7.00 2.90 10.41
CA LEU A 18 8.24 3.40 9.82
C LEU A 18 9.45 3.12 10.74
N ALA A 19 9.30 3.34 12.05
CA ALA A 19 10.35 3.05 13.03
C ALA A 19 10.65 1.55 13.11
N LEU A 20 9.63 0.70 13.00
CA LEU A 20 9.79 -0.75 12.93
C LEU A 20 10.57 -1.16 11.68
N ALA A 21 10.21 -0.64 10.51
CA ALA A 21 10.94 -0.86 9.27
C ALA A 21 12.42 -0.41 9.41
N ARG A 22 12.66 0.75 10.04
CA ARG A 22 14.01 1.26 10.28
C ARG A 22 14.86 0.34 11.17
N LYS A 23 14.26 -0.29 12.17
CA LYS A 23 14.97 -1.24 13.07
C LYS A 23 15.33 -2.56 12.39
N THR A 24 14.62 -2.90 11.32
CA THR A 24 14.79 -4.17 10.60
C THR A 24 15.92 -4.12 9.57
N ILE A 25 16.35 -2.93 9.14
CA ILE A 25 17.37 -2.74 8.10
C ILE A 25 18.74 -2.41 8.68
N ALA A 26 19.78 -2.62 7.87
CA ALA A 26 21.14 -2.21 8.22
C ALA A 26 21.23 -0.69 8.42
N SER A 27 22.16 -0.25 9.27
CA SER A 27 22.31 1.17 9.66
C SER A 27 22.70 2.09 8.50
N ASP A 28 23.37 1.54 7.49
CA ASP A 28 23.83 2.24 6.28
C ASP A 28 22.84 2.16 5.11
N SER A 29 21.78 1.35 5.26
CA SER A 29 20.71 1.28 4.26
C SER A 29 19.76 2.47 4.35
N GLN A 30 19.27 2.92 3.20
CA GLN A 30 18.29 4.00 3.09
C GLN A 30 16.87 3.44 3.00
N LEU A 31 15.98 3.96 3.83
CA LEU A 31 14.57 3.58 3.87
C LEU A 31 13.73 4.58 3.09
N PHE A 32 13.21 4.13 1.96
CA PHE A 32 12.27 4.89 1.15
C PHE A 32 10.84 4.50 1.50
N ALA A 33 10.05 5.49 1.93
CA ALA A 33 8.62 5.32 2.12
C ALA A 33 7.91 5.35 0.76
N VAL A 34 7.23 4.26 0.42
CA VAL A 34 6.46 4.18 -0.83
C VAL A 34 5.10 4.84 -0.62
N VAL A 35 4.86 5.95 -1.32
CA VAL A 35 3.65 6.79 -1.18
C VAL A 35 2.87 6.93 -2.49
N LYS A 36 3.05 6.01 -3.44
CA LYS A 36 2.29 5.97 -4.70
C LYS A 36 0.79 5.81 -4.46
N ALA A 37 -0.01 6.12 -5.48
CA ALA A 37 -1.46 6.07 -5.43
C ALA A 37 -2.02 6.92 -4.27
N ASN A 38 -1.56 8.17 -4.20
CA ASN A 38 -1.92 9.11 -3.14
C ASN A 38 -1.69 8.52 -1.74
N ALA A 39 -0.48 7.97 -1.51
CA ALA A 39 -0.09 7.29 -0.28
C ALA A 39 -1.02 6.11 0.07
N TYR A 40 -1.22 5.18 -0.89
CA TYR A 40 -2.14 4.03 -0.73
C TYR A 40 -3.54 4.48 -0.27
N GLY A 41 -4.04 5.57 -0.85
CA GLY A 41 -5.35 6.12 -0.53
C GLY A 41 -5.44 6.93 0.77
N HIS A 42 -4.35 7.08 1.52
CA HIS A 42 -4.35 7.86 2.76
C HIS A 42 -4.28 9.39 2.54
N GLY A 43 -3.84 9.81 1.35
CA GLY A 43 -3.49 11.20 1.04
C GLY A 43 -2.03 11.52 1.39
N ILE A 44 -1.27 12.01 0.39
CA ILE A 44 0.16 12.33 0.57
C ILE A 44 0.32 13.39 1.66
N GLU A 45 -0.49 14.44 1.65
CA GLU A 45 -0.47 15.51 2.65
C GLU A 45 -0.74 14.99 4.06
N ASN A 46 -1.65 14.01 4.17
CA ASN A 46 -2.02 13.42 5.45
C ASN A 46 -0.91 12.56 6.05
N VAL A 47 -0.14 11.82 5.22
CA VAL A 47 0.93 10.93 5.73
C VAL A 47 2.29 11.61 5.81
N TYR A 48 2.51 12.69 5.06
CA TYR A 48 3.79 13.39 4.99
C TYR A 48 4.38 13.72 6.38
N PRO A 49 3.63 14.27 7.35
CA PRO A 49 4.17 14.55 8.68
C PRO A 49 4.69 13.31 9.40
N ALA A 50 4.02 12.17 9.22
CA ALA A 50 4.40 10.90 9.88
C ALA A 50 5.66 10.28 9.26
N PHE A 51 5.95 10.52 7.98
CA PHE A 51 7.07 9.91 7.25
C PHE A 51 8.29 10.82 7.08
N LYS A 52 8.36 11.98 7.74
CA LYS A 52 9.48 12.94 7.65
C LYS A 52 10.85 12.34 8.02
N THR A 53 10.88 11.26 8.80
CA THR A 53 12.13 10.59 9.20
C THR A 53 12.61 9.54 8.20
N ALA A 54 11.88 9.28 7.11
CA ALA A 54 12.36 8.47 5.99
C ALA A 54 13.59 9.10 5.32
N ASP A 55 14.38 8.32 4.60
CA ASP A 55 15.52 8.82 3.83
C ASP A 55 15.11 9.30 2.44
N GLY A 56 14.00 8.78 1.93
CA GLY A 56 13.41 9.16 0.65
C GLY A 56 11.95 8.77 0.54
N PHE A 57 11.30 9.29 -0.47
CA PHE A 57 9.98 8.82 -0.91
C PHE A 57 10.10 8.09 -2.25
N ALA A 58 9.22 7.11 -2.47
CA ALA A 58 9.11 6.41 -3.74
C ALA A 58 7.65 6.36 -4.21
N LEU A 59 7.42 6.75 -5.45
CA LEU A 59 6.07 6.91 -6.02
C LEU A 59 6.14 6.72 -7.55
N LEU A 60 5.09 7.01 -8.28
CA LEU A 60 5.01 6.82 -9.73
C LEU A 60 4.83 8.14 -10.47
N ASP A 61 3.98 9.01 -9.95
CA ASP A 61 3.47 10.18 -10.61
C ASP A 61 4.32 11.42 -10.29
N ILE A 62 4.68 12.17 -11.32
CA ILE A 62 5.46 13.40 -11.16
C ILE A 62 4.66 14.46 -10.38
N ASP A 63 3.35 14.55 -10.59
CA ASP A 63 2.51 15.50 -9.84
C ASP A 63 2.51 15.18 -8.33
N GLU A 64 2.51 13.90 -7.95
CA GLU A 64 2.68 13.49 -6.55
C GLU A 64 4.07 13.87 -6.01
N ALA A 65 5.12 13.77 -6.84
CA ALA A 65 6.48 14.19 -6.46
C ALA A 65 6.57 15.69 -6.26
N ILE A 66 5.95 16.49 -7.14
CA ILE A 66 5.88 17.96 -7.02
C ILE A 66 5.16 18.35 -5.73
N ARG A 67 4.02 17.74 -5.42
CA ARG A 67 3.29 17.98 -4.15
C ARG A 67 4.18 17.73 -2.92
N LEU A 68 5.01 16.68 -2.91
CA LEU A 68 5.98 16.46 -1.84
C LEU A 68 7.03 17.58 -1.75
N ARG A 69 7.50 18.10 -2.88
CA ARG A 69 8.42 19.26 -2.92
C ARG A 69 7.76 20.52 -2.36
N GLU A 70 6.50 20.76 -2.71
CA GLU A 70 5.70 21.87 -2.19
C GLU A 70 5.45 21.77 -0.68
N LEU A 71 5.34 20.54 -0.14
CA LEU A 71 5.28 20.29 1.30
C LEU A 71 6.62 20.48 2.03
N GLY A 72 7.70 20.83 1.31
CA GLY A 72 9.03 21.10 1.84
C GLY A 72 9.94 19.87 1.96
N TRP A 73 9.66 18.78 1.22
CA TRP A 73 10.56 17.64 1.18
C TRP A 73 11.78 17.90 0.29
N GLU A 74 12.98 17.88 0.87
CA GLU A 74 14.24 18.17 0.16
C GLU A 74 15.08 16.94 -0.16
N LYS A 75 14.82 15.79 0.55
CA LYS A 75 15.57 14.56 0.34
C LYS A 75 15.14 13.85 -0.96
N ASP A 76 15.64 12.65 -1.18
CA ASP A 76 15.41 11.85 -2.38
C ASP A 76 13.92 11.55 -2.64
N ILE A 77 13.53 11.64 -3.90
CA ILE A 77 12.27 11.12 -4.43
C ILE A 77 12.60 10.23 -5.63
N LEU A 78 12.07 9.01 -5.63
CA LEU A 78 12.29 8.01 -6.67
C LEU A 78 10.99 7.72 -7.44
N LEU A 79 11.01 7.95 -8.76
CA LEU A 79 9.97 7.51 -9.67
C LEU A 79 10.16 6.02 -10.01
N LEU A 80 9.28 5.15 -9.48
CA LEU A 80 9.43 3.68 -9.54
C LEU A 80 9.18 3.07 -10.92
N GLU A 81 8.48 3.78 -11.80
CA GLU A 81 8.22 3.41 -13.20
C GLU A 81 9.04 4.26 -14.18
N GLY A 82 9.80 5.21 -13.64
CA GLY A 82 10.63 6.11 -14.46
C GLY A 82 9.81 7.14 -15.22
N LEU A 83 10.24 7.41 -16.44
CA LEU A 83 9.69 8.46 -17.30
C LEU A 83 8.67 7.87 -18.25
N PHE A 84 7.55 8.56 -18.48
CA PHE A 84 6.54 8.18 -19.47
C PHE A 84 6.73 8.92 -20.81
N THR A 85 7.33 10.10 -20.77
CA THR A 85 7.69 10.90 -21.93
C THR A 85 9.10 11.44 -21.81
N GLU A 86 9.70 11.88 -22.93
CA GLU A 86 11.02 12.54 -22.92
C GLU A 86 10.99 13.87 -22.14
N ASP A 87 9.86 14.58 -22.20
CA ASP A 87 9.66 15.86 -21.50
C ASP A 87 9.70 15.71 -19.97
N ASP A 88 9.46 14.50 -19.43
CA ASP A 88 9.56 14.22 -18.01
C ASP A 88 10.99 14.41 -17.48
N LEU A 89 12.03 14.33 -18.33
CA LEU A 89 13.40 14.66 -17.95
C LEU A 89 13.51 16.09 -17.41
N VAL A 90 12.79 17.02 -18.01
CA VAL A 90 12.78 18.42 -17.56
C VAL A 90 12.21 18.53 -16.14
N GLN A 91 11.15 17.80 -15.85
CA GLN A 91 10.56 17.77 -14.51
C GLN A 91 11.50 17.10 -13.50
N CYS A 92 12.16 16.02 -13.89
CA CYS A 92 13.15 15.37 -13.05
C CYS A 92 14.32 16.28 -12.69
N ILE A 93 14.77 17.11 -13.64
CA ILE A 93 15.82 18.11 -13.42
C ILE A 93 15.33 19.20 -12.46
N ASN A 94 14.17 19.80 -12.76
CA ASN A 94 13.62 20.93 -12.00
C ASN A 94 13.32 20.57 -10.53
N HIS A 95 12.90 19.32 -10.29
CA HIS A 95 12.51 18.86 -8.98
C HIS A 95 13.51 17.89 -8.33
N ASN A 96 14.70 17.72 -8.91
CA ASN A 96 15.76 16.81 -8.43
C ASN A 96 15.20 15.42 -8.10
N LEU A 97 14.58 14.77 -9.10
CA LEU A 97 13.98 13.45 -8.95
C LEU A 97 14.95 12.37 -9.44
N LYS A 98 15.03 11.28 -8.69
CA LYS A 98 15.63 10.02 -9.16
C LYS A 98 14.56 9.22 -9.90
N PHE A 99 14.94 8.44 -10.88
CA PHE A 99 13.98 7.67 -11.66
C PHE A 99 14.52 6.31 -12.07
N THR A 100 13.59 5.41 -12.32
CA THR A 100 13.88 4.06 -12.81
C THR A 100 14.02 4.07 -14.32
N VAL A 101 14.99 3.33 -14.85
CA VAL A 101 15.14 3.02 -16.28
C VAL A 101 14.87 1.52 -16.47
N HIS A 102 13.88 1.17 -17.29
CA HIS A 102 13.40 -0.20 -17.42
C HIS A 102 13.11 -0.65 -18.85
N SER A 103 13.36 0.21 -19.85
CA SER A 103 12.98 -0.02 -21.23
C SER A 103 13.89 0.73 -22.20
N ASP A 104 13.94 0.25 -23.46
CA ASP A 104 14.81 0.78 -24.51
C ASP A 104 14.48 2.24 -24.87
N HIS A 105 13.20 2.65 -24.82
CA HIS A 105 12.84 4.03 -25.13
C HIS A 105 13.34 5.00 -24.05
N GLN A 106 13.28 4.65 -22.76
CA GLN A 106 13.88 5.46 -21.69
C GLN A 106 15.41 5.52 -21.82
N LEU A 107 16.05 4.40 -22.19
CA LEU A 107 17.48 4.40 -22.50
C LEU A 107 17.82 5.31 -23.69
N ALA A 108 16.98 5.32 -24.73
CA ALA A 108 17.17 6.16 -25.91
C ALA A 108 17.06 7.65 -25.56
N TRP A 109 16.09 8.07 -24.73
CA TRP A 109 15.99 9.47 -24.26
C TRP A 109 17.23 9.91 -23.49
N LEU A 110 17.73 9.07 -22.59
CA LEU A 110 18.98 9.38 -21.88
C LEU A 110 20.18 9.43 -22.82
N THR A 111 20.24 8.55 -23.81
CA THR A 111 21.33 8.55 -24.81
C THR A 111 21.30 9.82 -25.67
N ALA A 112 20.12 10.33 -26.00
CA ALA A 112 19.95 11.55 -26.79
C ALA A 112 20.15 12.84 -25.96
N TYR A 113 20.07 12.75 -24.62
CA TYR A 113 20.22 13.92 -23.77
C TYR A 113 21.62 14.54 -23.86
N SER A 114 21.68 15.84 -24.10
CA SER A 114 22.93 16.60 -24.25
C SER A 114 23.04 17.82 -23.31
N GLY A 115 22.12 17.94 -22.35
CA GLY A 115 22.12 19.03 -21.38
C GLY A 115 23.16 18.85 -20.26
N PRO A 116 23.30 19.83 -19.36
CA PRO A 116 24.32 19.84 -18.30
C PRO A 116 23.90 19.05 -17.02
N ALA A 117 22.65 18.62 -16.90
CA ALA A 117 22.18 17.95 -15.69
C ALA A 117 22.82 16.57 -15.51
N GLN A 118 22.95 16.17 -14.25
CA GLN A 118 23.47 14.86 -13.85
C GLN A 118 22.35 14.02 -13.23
N PHE A 119 22.31 12.73 -13.58
CA PHE A 119 21.24 11.83 -13.15
C PHE A 119 21.76 10.69 -12.27
N ASN A 120 21.03 10.42 -11.17
CA ASN A 120 21.17 9.22 -10.36
C ASN A 120 19.99 8.31 -10.69
N ILE A 121 20.24 7.21 -11.39
CA ILE A 121 19.19 6.35 -11.92
C ILE A 121 19.13 4.99 -11.22
N PHE A 122 17.96 4.35 -11.31
CA PHE A 122 17.72 2.99 -10.87
C PHE A 122 17.47 2.11 -12.09
N LEU A 123 18.48 1.35 -12.52
CA LEU A 123 18.33 0.44 -13.65
C LEU A 123 17.60 -0.82 -13.20
N LYS A 124 16.46 -1.09 -13.81
CA LYS A 124 15.57 -2.17 -13.36
C LYS A 124 15.73 -3.43 -14.18
N MET A 125 16.04 -4.53 -13.47
CA MET A 125 16.08 -5.89 -14.01
C MET A 125 14.73 -6.58 -13.85
N ASN A 126 14.27 -7.24 -14.89
CA ASN A 126 13.21 -8.24 -14.81
C ASN A 126 13.81 -9.59 -14.42
N SER A 127 13.86 -9.85 -13.13
CA SER A 127 14.39 -11.09 -12.56
C SER A 127 13.38 -12.24 -12.47
N GLY A 128 12.16 -12.05 -13.03
CA GLY A 128 11.15 -13.11 -13.05
C GLY A 128 9.71 -12.66 -12.83
N MET A 129 9.46 -11.43 -12.38
CA MET A 129 8.10 -10.91 -12.20
C MET A 129 7.36 -10.65 -13.53
N ASN A 130 8.11 -10.39 -14.61
CA ASN A 130 7.59 -10.17 -15.97
C ASN A 130 6.58 -9.00 -16.07
N ARG A 131 6.84 -7.92 -15.32
CA ARG A 131 6.06 -6.68 -15.36
C ARG A 131 6.84 -5.55 -16.04
N LEU A 132 7.97 -5.12 -15.45
CA LEU A 132 8.86 -4.08 -15.98
C LEU A 132 10.32 -4.49 -15.77
N GLY A 133 11.22 -3.96 -16.59
CA GLY A 133 12.66 -4.17 -16.48
C GLY A 133 13.27 -4.94 -17.67
N PHE A 134 14.54 -4.72 -17.87
CA PHE A 134 15.32 -5.43 -18.88
C PHE A 134 15.54 -6.90 -18.50
N LYS A 135 15.44 -7.80 -19.45
CA LYS A 135 15.88 -9.20 -19.27
C LYS A 135 17.39 -9.26 -19.05
N PRO A 136 17.95 -10.32 -18.43
CA PRO A 136 19.35 -10.39 -18.02
C PRO A 136 20.37 -9.87 -19.03
N LYS A 137 20.36 -10.37 -20.26
CA LYS A 137 21.29 -9.92 -21.30
C LYS A 137 21.11 -8.45 -21.67
N ALA A 138 19.88 -8.03 -21.96
CA ALA A 138 19.58 -6.64 -22.28
C ALA A 138 19.85 -5.69 -21.08
N TYR A 139 19.76 -6.18 -19.85
CA TYR A 139 20.13 -5.44 -18.66
C TYR A 139 21.62 -5.10 -18.63
N GLN A 140 22.50 -6.06 -18.92
CA GLN A 140 23.95 -5.83 -19.00
C GLN A 140 24.29 -4.85 -20.12
N GLU A 141 23.66 -5.01 -21.31
CA GLU A 141 23.84 -4.10 -22.45
C GLU A 141 23.40 -2.66 -22.08
N ALA A 142 22.24 -2.51 -21.43
CA ALA A 142 21.74 -1.21 -20.96
C ALA A 142 22.68 -0.59 -19.91
N TRP A 143 23.17 -1.38 -18.95
CA TRP A 143 24.11 -0.90 -17.94
C TRP A 143 25.39 -0.37 -18.59
N HIS A 144 25.96 -1.12 -19.53
CA HIS A 144 27.17 -0.71 -20.26
C HIS A 144 26.94 0.53 -21.15
N ALA A 145 25.76 0.68 -21.71
CA ALA A 145 25.42 1.90 -22.46
C ALA A 145 25.32 3.12 -21.53
N LEU A 146 24.56 3.00 -20.45
CA LEU A 146 24.35 4.08 -19.48
C LEU A 146 25.63 4.50 -18.76
N SER A 147 26.49 3.55 -18.39
CA SER A 147 27.77 3.83 -17.70
C SER A 147 28.77 4.65 -18.52
N LYS A 148 28.59 4.75 -19.84
CA LYS A 148 29.43 5.56 -20.74
C LYS A 148 28.90 6.97 -20.92
N LEU A 149 27.66 7.28 -20.49
CA LEU A 149 27.06 8.59 -20.67
C LEU A 149 27.60 9.56 -19.61
N PRO A 150 28.15 10.71 -19.99
CA PRO A 150 28.81 11.63 -19.05
C PRO A 150 27.85 12.26 -18.03
N HIS A 151 26.55 12.25 -18.32
CA HIS A 151 25.50 12.80 -17.45
C HIS A 151 24.86 11.73 -16.53
N ILE A 152 25.30 10.49 -16.55
CA ILE A 152 24.89 9.47 -15.58
C ILE A 152 25.93 9.43 -14.46
N GLN A 153 25.55 9.96 -13.30
CA GLN A 153 26.41 10.06 -12.12
C GLN A 153 26.49 8.72 -11.36
N SER A 154 25.36 8.03 -11.24
CA SER A 154 25.29 6.73 -10.59
C SER A 154 24.19 5.84 -11.16
N ILE A 155 24.46 4.52 -11.16
CA ILE A 155 23.49 3.48 -11.54
C ILE A 155 23.26 2.61 -10.31
N THR A 156 22.02 2.58 -9.80
CA THR A 156 21.59 1.67 -8.76
C THR A 156 20.90 0.47 -9.42
N HIS A 157 21.33 -0.74 -9.09
CA HIS A 157 20.70 -1.97 -9.54
C HIS A 157 19.35 -2.14 -8.84
N MET A 158 18.28 -2.36 -9.59
CA MET A 158 16.94 -2.51 -9.03
C MET A 158 16.25 -3.75 -9.56
N MET A 159 15.52 -4.44 -8.70
CA MET A 159 14.52 -5.43 -9.09
C MET A 159 13.29 -5.38 -8.19
N HIS A 160 12.33 -6.27 -8.42
CA HIS A 160 11.18 -6.43 -7.53
C HIS A 160 10.86 -7.91 -7.36
N PHE A 161 10.73 -8.35 -6.10
CA PHE A 161 10.32 -9.71 -5.80
C PHE A 161 8.85 -9.92 -6.15
N SER A 162 8.58 -11.02 -6.84
CA SER A 162 7.21 -11.46 -7.14
C SER A 162 6.62 -12.35 -6.04
N ASP A 163 7.48 -13.08 -5.33
CA ASP A 163 7.08 -14.18 -4.45
C ASP A 163 7.73 -14.10 -3.05
N ALA A 164 8.14 -12.88 -2.59
CA ALA A 164 8.78 -12.73 -1.26
C ALA A 164 7.83 -13.05 -0.09
N ASP A 165 6.53 -13.09 -0.33
CA ASP A 165 5.46 -13.50 0.60
C ASP A 165 5.14 -15.00 0.53
N GLY A 166 5.75 -15.74 -0.39
CA GLY A 166 5.42 -17.14 -0.66
C GLY A 166 6.59 -18.01 -1.03
N GLU A 167 6.29 -19.03 -1.80
CA GLU A 167 7.23 -20.00 -2.38
C GLU A 167 7.14 -19.96 -3.91
N ARG A 168 8.25 -20.28 -4.57
CA ARG A 168 8.31 -20.43 -6.01
C ARG A 168 8.99 -21.75 -6.36
N LEU A 169 8.29 -22.63 -7.11
CA LEU A 169 8.80 -23.91 -7.55
C LEU A 169 9.36 -24.77 -6.40
N GLY A 170 8.71 -24.75 -5.23
CA GLY A 170 9.14 -25.52 -4.06
C GLY A 170 10.37 -24.97 -3.33
N GLN A 171 10.77 -23.74 -3.63
CA GLN A 171 11.85 -23.01 -2.95
C GLN A 171 11.31 -21.72 -2.33
N ASP A 172 12.06 -21.15 -1.41
CA ASP A 172 11.79 -19.80 -0.90
C ASP A 172 11.64 -18.82 -2.05
N GLY A 173 10.61 -17.98 -1.97
CA GLY A 173 10.19 -17.10 -3.06
C GLY A 173 11.24 -16.08 -3.51
N THR A 174 12.23 -15.78 -2.68
CA THR A 174 13.33 -14.87 -3.04
C THR A 174 14.48 -15.56 -3.76
N THR A 175 14.72 -16.85 -3.51
CA THR A 175 15.93 -17.59 -3.92
C THR A 175 16.20 -17.52 -5.43
N TYR A 176 15.19 -17.83 -6.25
CA TYR A 176 15.35 -17.82 -7.71
C TYR A 176 15.75 -16.43 -8.24
N GLN A 177 15.04 -15.39 -7.78
CA GLN A 177 15.27 -14.02 -8.26
C GLN A 177 16.61 -13.47 -7.75
N MET A 178 17.02 -13.79 -6.52
CA MET A 178 18.32 -13.40 -5.97
C MET A 178 19.47 -14.02 -6.73
N ASN A 179 19.43 -15.33 -6.97
CA ASN A 179 20.50 -16.03 -7.70
C ASN A 179 20.69 -15.45 -9.10
N LEU A 180 19.58 -15.29 -9.84
CA LEU A 180 19.62 -14.69 -11.17
C LEU A 180 20.16 -13.25 -11.14
N PHE A 181 19.69 -12.45 -10.18
CA PHE A 181 20.10 -11.06 -10.06
C PHE A 181 21.60 -10.94 -9.76
N GLN A 182 22.10 -11.69 -8.77
CA GLN A 182 23.52 -11.70 -8.37
C GLN A 182 24.43 -12.17 -9.51
N GLU A 183 24.04 -13.21 -10.25
CA GLU A 183 24.79 -13.67 -11.41
C GLU A 183 24.95 -12.57 -12.48
N VAL A 184 23.86 -11.86 -12.77
CA VAL A 184 23.83 -10.83 -13.83
C VAL A 184 24.63 -9.59 -13.47
N ILE A 185 24.60 -9.16 -12.18
CA ILE A 185 25.30 -7.94 -11.75
C ILE A 185 26.72 -8.17 -11.22
N LYS A 186 27.18 -9.42 -11.20
CA LYS A 186 28.45 -9.84 -10.56
C LYS A 186 29.65 -8.93 -10.84
N ASP A 187 29.80 -8.48 -12.10
CA ASP A 187 30.90 -7.65 -12.54
C ASP A 187 30.47 -6.18 -12.83
N LEU A 188 29.28 -5.79 -12.39
CA LEU A 188 28.71 -4.46 -12.60
C LEU A 188 28.67 -3.69 -11.28
N PRO A 189 29.48 -2.63 -11.12
CA PRO A 189 29.45 -1.84 -9.89
C PRO A 189 28.16 -1.03 -9.73
N GLY A 190 27.68 -0.92 -8.49
CA GLY A 190 26.51 -0.12 -8.15
C GLY A 190 25.87 -0.56 -6.84
N LYS A 191 25.10 0.33 -6.23
CA LYS A 191 24.23 0.03 -5.09
C LYS A 191 23.02 -0.78 -5.54
N CYS A 192 22.32 -1.43 -4.59
CA CYS A 192 21.18 -2.30 -4.86
C CYS A 192 19.91 -1.78 -4.20
N SER A 193 18.79 -1.90 -4.91
CA SER A 193 17.43 -1.63 -4.42
C SER A 193 16.52 -2.84 -4.69
N LEU A 194 16.39 -3.72 -3.71
CA LEU A 194 15.76 -5.04 -3.87
C LEU A 194 14.46 -5.18 -3.07
N SER A 195 14.53 -4.89 -1.74
CA SER A 195 13.49 -5.22 -0.78
C SER A 195 12.21 -4.40 -0.98
N ASN A 196 11.09 -5.10 -1.06
CA ASN A 196 9.73 -4.61 -0.80
C ASN A 196 9.34 -4.94 0.66
N SER A 197 8.10 -4.67 1.07
CA SER A 197 7.62 -4.95 2.43
C SER A 197 7.75 -6.42 2.85
N ALA A 198 7.43 -7.36 1.96
CA ALA A 198 7.51 -8.79 2.25
C ALA A 198 8.98 -9.24 2.41
N ALA A 199 9.86 -8.85 1.48
CA ALA A 199 11.28 -9.15 1.58
C ALA A 199 11.91 -8.56 2.84
N LEU A 200 11.52 -7.33 3.20
CA LEU A 200 12.03 -6.67 4.40
C LEU A 200 11.67 -7.42 5.68
N LEU A 201 10.42 -7.87 5.82
CA LEU A 201 9.98 -8.54 7.06
C LEU A 201 10.40 -10.01 7.13
N ARG A 202 10.35 -10.73 6.01
CA ARG A 202 10.59 -12.17 5.99
C ARG A 202 12.04 -12.58 5.70
N HIS A 203 12.78 -11.77 4.94
CA HIS A 203 14.08 -12.13 4.39
C HIS A 203 15.18 -11.12 4.75
N GLN A 204 15.05 -10.43 5.88
CA GLN A 204 15.98 -9.39 6.33
C GLN A 204 17.44 -9.86 6.46
N HIS A 205 17.67 -11.16 6.69
CA HIS A 205 19.00 -11.74 6.83
C HIS A 205 19.58 -12.24 5.50
N ASP A 206 18.73 -12.50 4.51
CA ASP A 206 19.12 -13.12 3.25
C ASP A 206 19.17 -12.09 2.10
N VAL A 207 18.43 -10.99 2.22
CA VAL A 207 18.34 -9.96 1.20
C VAL A 207 18.98 -8.66 1.69
N THR A 208 20.23 -8.44 1.27
CA THR A 208 20.93 -7.16 1.50
C THR A 208 20.53 -6.14 0.45
N SER A 209 20.19 -4.94 0.87
CA SER A 209 19.73 -3.87 -0.02
C SER A 209 20.17 -2.51 0.53
N ASP A 210 20.79 -1.68 -0.34
CA ASP A 210 21.18 -0.31 0.04
C ASP A 210 19.98 0.63 0.12
N TYR A 211 18.96 0.38 -0.73
CA TYR A 211 17.71 1.15 -0.76
C TYR A 211 16.52 0.21 -0.58
N ILE A 212 15.85 0.32 0.54
CA ILE A 212 14.66 -0.44 0.88
C ILE A 212 13.42 0.36 0.52
N ARG A 213 12.45 -0.26 -0.13
CA ARG A 213 11.19 0.37 -0.54
C ARG A 213 10.05 -0.20 0.29
N ALA A 214 9.87 0.35 1.49
CA ALA A 214 8.79 -0.03 2.38
C ALA A 214 7.45 0.56 1.87
N GLY A 215 6.49 -0.30 1.61
CA GLY A 215 5.15 0.05 1.15
C GLY A 215 4.10 -0.32 2.18
N ILE A 216 3.35 -1.39 1.93
CA ILE A 216 2.15 -1.77 2.67
C ILE A 216 2.36 -1.88 4.18
N LEU A 217 3.51 -2.35 4.63
CA LEU A 217 3.81 -2.44 6.06
C LEU A 217 3.72 -1.08 6.77
N LEU A 218 4.04 0.03 6.07
CA LEU A 218 3.95 1.39 6.64
C LEU A 218 2.51 1.77 6.97
N TYR A 219 1.55 1.21 6.24
CA TYR A 219 0.12 1.47 6.37
C TYR A 219 -0.60 0.47 7.31
N GLY A 220 0.15 -0.49 7.86
CA GLY A 220 -0.34 -1.40 8.88
C GLY A 220 -1.10 -2.62 8.38
N SER A 221 -0.96 -2.97 7.11
CA SER A 221 -1.46 -4.22 6.54
C SER A 221 -0.30 -5.20 6.35
N SER A 222 -0.54 -6.48 6.59
CA SER A 222 0.48 -7.51 6.44
C SER A 222 0.81 -7.77 4.97
N PRO A 223 2.10 -7.87 4.60
CA PRO A 223 2.47 -8.17 3.23
C PRO A 223 2.28 -9.65 2.85
N ASP A 224 2.02 -10.54 3.82
CA ASP A 224 1.93 -12.00 3.63
C ASP A 224 0.76 -12.66 4.40
N TYR A 225 -0.31 -11.89 4.66
CA TYR A 225 -1.55 -12.44 5.21
C TYR A 225 -2.13 -13.51 4.26
N PRO A 226 -2.68 -14.63 4.76
CA PRO A 226 -2.96 -14.96 6.16
C PRO A 226 -1.81 -15.69 6.90
N LYS A 227 -0.66 -15.88 6.28
CA LYS A 227 0.49 -16.58 6.89
C LYS A 227 0.93 -15.92 8.21
N HIS A 228 1.09 -14.58 8.15
CA HIS A 228 1.31 -13.73 9.32
C HIS A 228 0.32 -12.58 9.29
N SER A 229 -0.28 -12.30 10.42
CA SER A 229 -1.14 -11.14 10.60
C SER A 229 -0.33 -9.86 10.81
N ALA A 230 -0.95 -8.71 10.67
CA ALA A 230 -0.33 -7.43 11.01
C ALA A 230 0.17 -7.41 12.47
N LYS A 231 -0.53 -8.12 13.39
CA LYS A 231 -0.14 -8.26 14.79
C LYS A 231 1.17 -9.06 14.95
N ASP A 232 1.37 -10.12 14.18
CA ASP A 232 2.60 -10.94 14.23
C ASP A 232 3.81 -10.11 13.84
N TRP A 233 3.64 -9.20 12.89
CA TRP A 233 4.64 -8.21 12.47
C TRP A 233 4.69 -6.96 13.36
N GLN A 234 3.87 -6.87 14.43
CA GLN A 234 3.75 -5.71 15.31
C GLN A 234 3.35 -4.42 14.58
N LEU A 235 2.67 -4.54 13.45
CA LEU A 235 2.16 -3.40 12.68
C LEU A 235 0.90 -2.83 13.33
N LYS A 236 0.73 -1.52 13.19
CA LYS A 236 -0.45 -0.78 13.66
C LYS A 236 -1.23 -0.23 12.46
N PRO A 237 -2.57 -0.23 12.49
CA PRO A 237 -3.36 0.30 11.38
C PRO A 237 -3.07 1.78 11.13
N GLY A 238 -2.71 2.13 9.89
CA GLY A 238 -2.48 3.52 9.47
C GLY A 238 -3.78 4.28 9.26
N MET A 239 -4.87 3.56 8.95
CA MET A 239 -6.20 4.13 8.69
C MET A 239 -7.27 3.31 9.37
N SER A 240 -8.31 4.00 9.88
CA SER A 240 -9.60 3.40 10.24
C SER A 240 -10.71 3.95 9.36
N LEU A 241 -11.56 3.08 8.81
CA LEU A 241 -12.82 3.48 8.18
C LEU A 241 -13.94 3.30 9.19
N ARG A 242 -14.50 4.43 9.66
CA ARG A 242 -15.57 4.47 10.67
C ARG A 242 -16.82 5.10 10.11
N THR A 243 -17.94 4.70 10.66
CA THR A 243 -19.26 5.24 10.36
C THR A 243 -20.21 4.95 11.51
N GLU A 244 -21.53 5.08 11.30
CA GLU A 244 -22.56 4.88 12.33
C GLU A 244 -23.74 4.08 11.80
N ILE A 245 -24.50 3.48 12.74
CA ILE A 245 -25.82 2.94 12.47
C ILE A 245 -26.80 4.09 12.26
N ILE A 246 -27.56 4.06 11.17
CA ILE A 246 -28.54 5.10 10.81
C ILE A 246 -30.01 4.62 10.92
N ALA A 247 -30.23 3.31 10.98
CA ALA A 247 -31.52 2.70 11.20
C ALA A 247 -31.37 1.32 11.82
N ILE A 248 -32.41 0.88 12.54
CA ILE A 248 -32.51 -0.47 13.08
C ILE A 248 -33.80 -1.10 12.57
N GLN A 249 -33.71 -2.38 12.21
CA GLN A 249 -34.86 -3.19 11.84
C GLN A 249 -34.87 -4.49 12.67
N GLU A 250 -36.04 -4.94 13.03
CA GLU A 250 -36.30 -6.26 13.58
C GLU A 250 -36.92 -7.13 12.50
N ILE A 251 -36.34 -8.28 12.24
CA ILE A 251 -36.78 -9.20 11.19
C ILE A 251 -37.08 -10.55 11.77
N GLN A 252 -38.03 -11.26 11.17
CA GLN A 252 -38.46 -12.58 11.58
C GLN A 252 -37.75 -13.67 10.77
N GLU A 253 -37.88 -14.91 11.23
CA GLU A 253 -37.45 -16.06 10.43
C GLU A 253 -38.09 -16.02 9.02
N ASN A 254 -37.27 -16.31 8.00
CA ASN A 254 -37.57 -16.24 6.56
C ASN A 254 -37.64 -14.84 5.95
N ASP A 255 -37.48 -13.78 6.71
CA ASP A 255 -37.29 -12.44 6.12
C ASP A 255 -35.94 -12.35 5.42
N SER A 256 -35.90 -11.57 4.33
CA SER A 256 -34.68 -11.36 3.55
C SER A 256 -34.03 -10.01 3.79
N VAL A 257 -32.70 -9.93 3.60
CA VAL A 257 -31.94 -8.69 3.76
C VAL A 257 -31.29 -8.29 2.44
N GLY A 258 -31.57 -7.06 1.99
CA GLY A 258 -30.91 -6.40 0.87
C GLY A 258 -31.30 -6.93 -0.51
N TYR A 259 -30.55 -6.45 -1.53
CA TYR A 259 -30.84 -6.80 -2.93
C TYR A 259 -30.64 -8.28 -3.24
N GLY A 260 -31.64 -8.83 -3.94
CA GLY A 260 -31.61 -10.21 -4.43
C GLY A 260 -31.80 -11.27 -3.36
N SER A 261 -32.26 -10.87 -2.17
CA SER A 261 -32.59 -11.77 -1.04
C SER A 261 -31.50 -12.83 -0.76
N GLN A 262 -30.23 -12.42 -0.86
CA GLN A 262 -29.10 -13.33 -0.68
C GLN A 262 -28.87 -13.76 0.79
N TYR A 263 -29.42 -13.00 1.71
CA TYR A 263 -29.44 -13.35 3.12
C TYR A 263 -30.89 -13.56 3.52
N ILE A 264 -31.16 -14.72 4.13
CA ILE A 264 -32.47 -15.07 4.69
C ILE A 264 -32.27 -15.30 6.18
N ALA A 265 -33.02 -14.62 7.02
CA ALA A 265 -32.98 -14.78 8.47
C ALA A 265 -33.45 -16.23 8.84
N LYS A 266 -32.70 -16.88 9.69
CA LYS A 266 -32.99 -18.23 10.19
C LYS A 266 -33.77 -18.24 11.51
N GLU A 267 -33.83 -17.09 12.13
CA GLU A 267 -34.49 -16.82 13.40
C GLU A 267 -34.79 -15.32 13.49
N PHE A 268 -35.44 -14.89 14.57
CA PHE A 268 -35.57 -13.46 14.87
C PHE A 268 -34.19 -12.79 14.96
N MET A 269 -34.02 -11.67 14.27
CA MET A 269 -32.78 -10.91 14.27
C MET A 269 -33.05 -9.41 14.42
N LYS A 270 -32.12 -8.75 15.12
CA LYS A 270 -31.97 -7.28 15.10
C LYS A 270 -30.87 -6.93 14.11
N ILE A 271 -31.14 -6.07 13.15
CA ILE A 271 -30.16 -5.64 12.15
C ILE A 271 -29.96 -4.13 12.19
N GLY A 272 -28.74 -3.69 11.93
CA GLY A 272 -28.39 -2.26 11.78
C GLY A 272 -28.14 -1.92 10.32
N VAL A 273 -28.75 -0.83 9.86
CA VAL A 273 -28.40 -0.20 8.59
C VAL A 273 -27.27 0.80 8.83
N VAL A 274 -26.19 0.67 8.10
CA VAL A 274 -24.95 1.40 8.30
C VAL A 274 -24.73 2.38 7.14
N ALA A 275 -24.30 3.61 7.44
CA ALA A 275 -24.06 4.67 6.46
C ALA A 275 -22.73 4.49 5.73
N CYS A 276 -22.57 3.39 5.01
CA CYS A 276 -21.44 3.10 4.11
C CYS A 276 -21.89 2.14 3.01
N GLY A 277 -21.41 2.35 1.79
CA GLY A 277 -21.66 1.44 0.69
C GLY A 277 -20.53 1.49 -0.35
N TYR A 278 -20.77 0.86 -1.52
CA TYR A 278 -19.69 0.76 -2.51
C TYR A 278 -19.33 2.10 -3.18
N ALA A 279 -20.19 3.11 -3.12
CA ALA A 279 -19.86 4.45 -3.61
C ALA A 279 -18.92 5.23 -2.64
N ASP A 280 -18.76 4.75 -1.41
CA ASP A 280 -17.79 5.25 -0.44
C ASP A 280 -16.43 4.51 -0.54
N GLY A 281 -16.38 3.41 -1.32
CA GLY A 281 -15.19 2.58 -1.52
C GLY A 281 -15.24 1.22 -0.82
N TYR A 282 -16.33 0.89 -0.09
CA TYR A 282 -16.47 -0.45 0.50
C TYR A 282 -16.81 -1.48 -0.58
N GLN A 283 -16.19 -2.65 -0.52
CA GLN A 283 -16.30 -3.65 -1.59
C GLN A 283 -17.71 -4.22 -1.74
N ARG A 284 -18.33 -4.04 -2.92
CA ARG A 284 -19.66 -4.59 -3.19
C ARG A 284 -19.72 -6.11 -3.15
N VAL A 285 -18.59 -6.76 -3.44
CA VAL A 285 -18.46 -8.23 -3.46
C VAL A 285 -18.26 -8.83 -2.07
N SER A 286 -18.11 -8.02 -1.01
CA SER A 286 -18.00 -8.51 0.37
C SER A 286 -19.21 -9.37 0.71
N PRO A 287 -19.00 -10.65 1.07
CA PRO A 287 -20.10 -11.57 1.37
C PRO A 287 -20.65 -11.35 2.79
N SER A 288 -21.84 -11.88 3.07
CA SER A 288 -22.30 -12.07 4.44
C SER A 288 -21.26 -12.85 5.24
N GLY A 289 -21.03 -12.46 6.50
CA GLY A 289 -19.96 -13.01 7.33
C GLY A 289 -18.66 -12.21 7.30
N THR A 290 -18.54 -11.16 6.44
CA THR A 290 -17.41 -10.23 6.51
C THR A 290 -17.42 -9.52 7.86
N PRO A 291 -16.30 -9.52 8.62
CA PRO A 291 -16.27 -8.97 9.98
C PRO A 291 -16.43 -7.45 10.00
N ILE A 292 -17.14 -6.97 11.01
CA ILE A 292 -17.37 -5.54 11.31
C ILE A 292 -17.36 -5.38 12.83
N LEU A 293 -16.98 -4.21 13.35
CA LEU A 293 -17.17 -3.89 14.76
C LEU A 293 -18.34 -2.91 14.92
N VAL A 294 -19.17 -3.14 15.92
CA VAL A 294 -20.18 -2.20 16.40
C VAL A 294 -19.94 -1.96 17.89
N ASN A 295 -19.75 -0.68 18.29
CA ASN A 295 -19.36 -0.30 19.63
C ASN A 295 -18.16 -1.12 20.17
N GLY A 296 -17.17 -1.40 19.28
CA GLY A 296 -15.98 -2.21 19.60
C GLY A 296 -16.23 -3.72 19.71
N LYS A 297 -17.48 -4.20 19.58
CA LYS A 297 -17.81 -5.63 19.59
C LYS A 297 -17.89 -6.18 18.17
N ARG A 298 -17.31 -7.37 17.96
CA ARG A 298 -17.28 -8.03 16.65
C ARG A 298 -18.65 -8.56 16.26
N THR A 299 -19.05 -8.21 15.04
CA THR A 299 -20.23 -8.73 14.35
C THR A 299 -19.90 -8.94 12.88
N GLN A 300 -20.91 -8.99 12.00
CA GLN A 300 -20.74 -9.31 10.59
C GLN A 300 -21.66 -8.51 9.67
N LEU A 301 -21.18 -8.32 8.45
CA LEU A 301 -22.01 -7.91 7.31
C LEU A 301 -23.05 -8.99 7.03
N ILE A 302 -24.28 -8.58 6.73
CA ILE A 302 -25.36 -9.45 6.24
C ILE A 302 -26.00 -8.87 4.98
N GLY A 303 -26.31 -9.75 4.03
CA GLY A 303 -26.87 -9.35 2.74
C GLY A 303 -25.83 -8.67 1.84
N ARG A 304 -26.31 -8.07 0.76
CA ARG A 304 -25.47 -7.45 -0.28
C ARG A 304 -25.23 -5.98 0.03
N VAL A 305 -23.99 -5.54 -0.11
CA VAL A 305 -23.63 -4.11 0.02
C VAL A 305 -24.35 -3.30 -1.05
N SER A 306 -25.02 -2.24 -0.64
CA SER A 306 -25.70 -1.28 -1.51
C SER A 306 -24.78 -0.10 -1.89
N MET A 307 -25.27 0.82 -2.72
CA MET A 307 -24.48 1.99 -3.13
C MET A 307 -24.02 2.84 -1.93
N ASP A 308 -24.94 3.10 -1.00
CA ASP A 308 -24.74 4.05 0.10
C ASP A 308 -24.88 3.43 1.49
N MET A 309 -25.29 2.17 1.58
CA MET A 309 -25.61 1.48 2.83
C MET A 309 -25.18 0.02 2.80
N LEU A 310 -24.95 -0.53 3.97
CA LEU A 310 -24.81 -1.97 4.21
C LEU A 310 -25.59 -2.34 5.48
N ALA A 311 -25.84 -3.63 5.69
CA ALA A 311 -26.52 -4.13 6.86
C ALA A 311 -25.60 -4.98 7.72
N VAL A 312 -25.73 -4.86 9.04
CA VAL A 312 -24.96 -5.62 10.03
C VAL A 312 -25.87 -6.36 10.99
N ASP A 313 -25.42 -7.51 11.46
CA ASP A 313 -26.11 -8.28 12.49
C ASP A 313 -25.91 -7.63 13.86
N LEU A 314 -27.00 -7.27 14.53
CA LEU A 314 -27.00 -6.70 15.88
C LEU A 314 -27.62 -7.64 16.92
N THR A 315 -28.00 -8.86 16.55
CA THR A 315 -28.74 -9.79 17.41
C THR A 315 -28.07 -10.00 18.78
N HIS A 316 -26.74 -10.04 18.80
CA HIS A 316 -25.95 -10.23 20.03
C HIS A 316 -25.12 -9.00 20.43
N ILE A 317 -25.43 -7.83 19.89
CA ILE A 317 -24.74 -6.59 20.24
C ILE A 317 -25.63 -5.78 21.17
N GLU A 318 -25.41 -5.94 22.48
CA GLU A 318 -26.10 -5.17 23.50
C GLU A 318 -25.82 -3.67 23.34
N ASN A 319 -26.85 -2.85 23.61
CA ASN A 319 -26.78 -1.38 23.58
C ASN A 319 -26.39 -0.78 22.21
N ALA A 320 -26.56 -1.55 21.12
CA ALA A 320 -26.45 -0.98 19.79
C ALA A 320 -27.73 -0.23 19.43
N ASP A 321 -27.60 1.05 19.04
CA ASP A 321 -28.69 1.93 18.65
C ASP A 321 -28.27 2.83 17.49
N ILE A 322 -29.18 3.65 16.98
CA ILE A 322 -28.87 4.70 16.00
C ILE A 322 -27.78 5.60 16.58
N GLY A 323 -26.74 5.90 15.77
CA GLY A 323 -25.54 6.62 16.19
C GLY A 323 -24.45 5.74 16.82
N SER A 324 -24.66 4.43 16.98
CA SER A 324 -23.60 3.52 17.43
C SER A 324 -22.47 3.49 16.41
N GLU A 325 -21.21 3.55 16.91
CA GLU A 325 -20.00 3.48 16.07
C GLU A 325 -19.93 2.15 15.33
N VAL A 326 -19.62 2.21 14.06
CA VAL A 326 -19.32 1.06 13.21
C VAL A 326 -17.92 1.21 12.64
N VAL A 327 -17.06 0.20 12.84
CA VAL A 327 -15.72 0.13 12.26
C VAL A 327 -15.69 -0.93 11.18
N LEU A 328 -15.37 -0.51 9.96
CA LEU A 328 -15.30 -1.37 8.79
C LEU A 328 -13.91 -1.98 8.61
N TRP A 329 -12.87 -1.28 9.07
CA TRP A 329 -11.51 -1.76 9.37
C TRP A 329 -10.75 -0.72 10.20
N GLY A 330 -9.69 -1.15 10.86
CA GLY A 330 -8.83 -0.30 11.69
C GLY A 330 -9.20 -0.36 13.17
N GLN A 331 -9.13 0.77 13.86
CA GLN A 331 -9.33 0.89 15.30
C GLN A 331 -10.62 1.62 15.63
N SER A 332 -11.37 1.10 16.60
CA SER A 332 -12.54 1.76 17.19
C SER A 332 -12.12 2.84 18.19
N SER A 333 -13.07 3.70 18.59
CA SER A 333 -12.86 4.72 19.65
C SER A 333 -12.51 4.11 21.01
N CYS A 334 -12.94 2.88 21.29
CA CYS A 334 -12.61 2.15 22.53
C CYS A 334 -11.32 1.31 22.44
N GLY A 335 -10.58 1.39 21.32
CA GLY A 335 -9.32 0.65 21.11
C GLY A 335 -9.46 -0.76 20.55
N ALA A 336 -10.67 -1.26 20.27
CA ALA A 336 -10.84 -2.54 19.60
C ALA A 336 -10.35 -2.48 18.16
N LEU A 337 -9.70 -3.55 17.67
CA LEU A 337 -9.08 -3.62 16.35
C LEU A 337 -9.82 -4.59 15.43
N LEU A 338 -10.00 -4.18 14.17
CA LEU A 338 -10.40 -5.02 13.06
C LEU A 338 -9.36 -4.90 11.95
N SER A 339 -8.65 -6.00 11.66
CA SER A 339 -7.64 -6.00 10.61
C SER A 339 -8.28 -5.76 9.25
N ILE A 340 -7.69 -4.85 8.48
CA ILE A 340 -8.07 -4.65 7.09
C ILE A 340 -7.80 -5.92 6.26
N ASP A 341 -6.79 -6.71 6.63
CA ASP A 341 -6.43 -7.94 5.93
C ASP A 341 -7.52 -9.01 6.06
N GLU A 342 -8.17 -9.11 7.24
CA GLU A 342 -9.31 -9.99 7.44
C GLU A 342 -10.52 -9.60 6.55
N VAL A 343 -10.80 -8.31 6.46
CA VAL A 343 -11.89 -7.78 5.63
C VAL A 343 -11.58 -8.01 4.15
N ALA A 344 -10.35 -7.78 3.74
CA ALA A 344 -9.89 -7.97 2.38
C ALA A 344 -9.95 -9.45 1.96
N GLU A 345 -9.48 -10.36 2.80
CA GLU A 345 -9.54 -11.80 2.54
C GLU A 345 -10.99 -12.27 2.31
N LYS A 346 -11.92 -11.84 3.16
CA LYS A 346 -13.35 -12.17 2.99
C LYS A 346 -13.92 -11.65 1.68
N SER A 347 -13.41 -10.53 1.20
CA SER A 347 -13.80 -9.90 -0.06
C SER A 347 -12.99 -10.42 -1.27
N ASN A 348 -12.14 -11.43 -1.06
CA ASN A 348 -11.23 -12.00 -2.08
C ASN A 348 -10.32 -10.95 -2.72
N THR A 349 -9.76 -10.06 -1.90
CA THR A 349 -8.85 -8.99 -2.31
C THR A 349 -7.74 -8.78 -1.27
N LEU A 350 -7.03 -7.67 -1.35
CA LEU A 350 -5.91 -7.29 -0.50
C LEU A 350 -6.19 -5.97 0.22
N GLY A 351 -5.59 -5.78 1.40
CA GLY A 351 -5.67 -4.52 2.14
C GLY A 351 -5.26 -3.29 1.31
N TYR A 352 -4.33 -3.44 0.37
CA TYR A 352 -3.96 -2.42 -0.61
C TYR A 352 -5.17 -1.86 -1.39
N GLU A 353 -6.00 -2.75 -1.94
CA GLU A 353 -7.15 -2.36 -2.75
C GLU A 353 -8.22 -1.67 -1.90
N LEU A 354 -8.46 -2.17 -0.69
CA LEU A 354 -9.44 -1.54 0.21
C LEU A 354 -9.05 -0.11 0.54
N MET A 355 -7.78 0.14 0.90
CA MET A 355 -7.29 1.48 1.22
C MET A 355 -7.33 2.42 0.01
N CYS A 356 -6.85 1.96 -1.14
CA CYS A 356 -6.87 2.74 -2.39
C CYS A 356 -8.29 2.98 -2.91
N GLY A 357 -9.26 2.16 -2.52
CA GLY A 357 -10.64 2.24 -2.96
C GLY A 357 -11.47 3.34 -2.31
N ILE A 358 -10.99 3.96 -1.22
CA ILE A 358 -11.71 5.06 -0.57
C ILE A 358 -11.95 6.20 -1.54
N THR A 359 -13.21 6.60 -1.69
CA THR A 359 -13.61 7.65 -2.63
C THR A 359 -13.57 9.04 -2.02
N ALA A 360 -13.57 10.08 -2.86
CA ALA A 360 -13.59 11.47 -2.42
C ALA A 360 -14.85 11.88 -1.62
N ARG A 361 -15.85 11.00 -1.51
CA ARG A 361 -17.04 11.19 -0.67
C ARG A 361 -16.75 11.07 0.82
N VAL A 362 -15.67 10.35 1.17
CA VAL A 362 -15.29 10.07 2.55
C VAL A 362 -14.34 11.17 3.03
N PRO A 363 -14.71 11.95 4.04
CA PRO A 363 -13.80 12.94 4.62
C PRO A 363 -12.68 12.25 5.40
N PHE A 364 -11.48 12.83 5.31
CA PHE A 364 -10.31 12.38 6.06
C PHE A 364 -10.11 13.24 7.32
N TYR A 365 -9.79 12.59 8.41
CA TYR A 365 -9.41 13.22 9.68
C TYR A 365 -8.07 12.67 10.15
N ILE A 366 -7.26 13.50 10.77
CA ILE A 366 -5.97 13.13 11.32
C ILE A 366 -6.12 12.86 12.82
N ASP A 367 -5.64 11.71 13.26
CA ASP A 367 -5.47 11.36 14.66
C ASP A 367 -3.97 11.48 15.00
N GLU A 368 -3.66 12.49 15.80
CA GLU A 368 -2.30 12.78 16.27
C GLU A 368 -2.04 12.26 17.70
N ALA A 369 -3.06 11.60 18.30
CA ALA A 369 -3.00 11.12 19.69
C ALA A 369 -2.24 9.79 19.85
#